data_392ec81de0229888f88fff1cfbf5ba10
#
_entry.id   392ec81de0229888f88fff1cfbf5ba10
#
_cell.length_a   1.000
_cell.length_b   1.000
_cell.length_c   1.000
_cell.angle_alpha   90.00
_cell.angle_beta   90.00
_cell.angle_gamma   90.00
#
_symmetry.space_group_name_H-M   'P 1'
#
loop_
_entity.id
_entity.type
_entity.pdbx_description
1 polymer ?
#
loop_
_entity_poly.entity_id
_entity_poly.type
_entity_poly.pdbx_seq_one_letter_code
_entity_poly.pdbx_strand_id
1 'polypeptide(L)'
;MVYTYLIIALTRIYFLCCKTILRQKEGYRLLKNFMDWLQNKILPPMSKVGNNKYLVSIRNGLVLTLPAIISGSVFLIVGNIPITAWANFIKPYMNMIGVAVNGSFGIISLLAAIGIGYELSKELGVDPISGAGLSTMAFVIVSFNDKFKLDTNNFSSSGLFTAIITAMISVTIFNFFIKKNIIIKLPDGVPTAVSNSFVSLLPGFVILVLFWFIRMPLHIDINLVIQSIFHPLLFAMNTLPGILVYTFLVSLLWVCGIHGDMTLEGIADPIFLQFLAANGTAFAHHQPLPYATAAGFSSLMVNVGGTGATITLVVLMLFSKSKTYRDLGRVAFPGALFEINEPVIFGFPIVMNPLTMIPFIVIPLILATGSYLLIHLGLMNAPVAMVPWTMPPIIGPLMATGWDWRAAVWSAVELVLAGAMYYPFFKVAEKGMLAKEKTSTD
;
A
#
# COMPACT_ATOMS: atom_id res chain seq x y z
N MET A 1 -20.51 1.99 -22.74
CA MET A 1 -20.12 2.41 -24.10
C MET A 1 -19.09 3.57 -24.08
N VAL A 2 -19.34 4.70 -23.41
CA VAL A 2 -18.43 5.87 -23.36
C VAL A 2 -17.02 5.50 -22.81
N TYR A 3 -16.93 4.69 -21.78
CA TYR A 3 -15.68 4.32 -21.12
C TYR A 3 -14.83 3.30 -21.89
N THR A 4 -15.48 2.43 -22.68
CA THR A 4 -14.76 1.55 -23.62
C THR A 4 -14.09 2.40 -24.72
N TYR A 5 -14.77 3.44 -25.19
CA TYR A 5 -14.19 4.42 -26.11
C TYR A 5 -13.04 5.23 -25.47
N LEU A 6 -13.13 5.56 -24.18
CA LEU A 6 -12.06 6.27 -23.47
C LEU A 6 -10.78 5.42 -23.38
N ILE A 7 -10.91 4.15 -22.98
CA ILE A 7 -9.76 3.22 -22.92
C ILE A 7 -9.18 2.99 -24.32
N ILE A 8 -10.01 2.81 -25.34
CA ILE A 8 -9.58 2.65 -26.74
C ILE A 8 -8.92 3.95 -27.22
N ALA A 9 -9.45 5.12 -26.88
CA ALA A 9 -8.87 6.40 -27.24
C ALA A 9 -7.52 6.63 -26.56
N LEU A 10 -7.41 6.36 -25.26
CA LEU A 10 -6.16 6.45 -24.52
C LEU A 10 -5.11 5.49 -25.08
N THR A 11 -5.50 4.27 -25.42
CA THR A 11 -4.60 3.29 -26.04
C THR A 11 -4.15 3.74 -27.45
N ARG A 12 -5.06 4.31 -28.25
CA ARG A 12 -4.71 4.86 -29.58
C ARG A 12 -3.80 6.08 -29.48
N ILE A 13 -4.06 7.02 -28.55
CA ILE A 13 -3.21 8.18 -28.28
C ILE A 13 -1.84 7.71 -27.83
N TYR A 14 -1.78 6.70 -26.94
CA TYR A 14 -0.55 6.08 -26.50
C TYR A 14 0.28 5.53 -27.69
N PHE A 15 -0.32 4.71 -28.58
CA PHE A 15 0.36 4.17 -29.74
C PHE A 15 0.82 5.24 -30.73
N LEU A 16 0.04 6.31 -30.94
CA LEU A 16 0.41 7.42 -31.80
C LEU A 16 1.57 8.24 -31.23
N CYS A 17 1.49 8.62 -29.94
CA CYS A 17 2.57 9.32 -29.25
C CYS A 17 3.86 8.50 -29.22
N CYS A 18 3.79 7.21 -28.94
CA CYS A 18 4.95 6.32 -28.93
C CYS A 18 5.62 6.22 -30.30
N LYS A 19 4.83 6.12 -31.40
CA LYS A 19 5.34 6.05 -32.75
C LYS A 19 6.07 7.36 -33.16
N THR A 20 5.60 8.49 -32.65
CA THR A 20 6.20 9.81 -32.89
C THR A 20 7.48 10.01 -32.09
N ILE A 21 7.45 9.70 -30.78
CA ILE A 21 8.60 9.85 -29.88
C ILE A 21 9.75 8.91 -30.27
N LEU A 22 9.45 7.66 -30.65
CA LEU A 22 10.46 6.67 -31.04
C LEU A 22 11.13 6.98 -32.38
N ARG A 23 10.58 7.87 -33.20
CA ARG A 23 11.13 8.23 -34.53
C ARG A 23 11.99 9.49 -34.55
N GLN A 24 11.97 10.34 -33.52
CA GLN A 24 12.66 11.64 -33.53
C GLN A 24 13.85 11.69 -32.56
N LYS A 25 15.03 12.11 -33.03
CA LYS A 25 16.22 12.41 -32.21
C LYS A 25 15.96 13.44 -31.10
N GLU A 26 15.05 14.39 -31.34
CA GLU A 26 14.63 15.42 -30.38
C GLU A 26 13.86 14.82 -29.18
N GLY A 27 12.99 13.83 -29.41
CA GLY A 27 12.28 13.14 -28.32
C GLY A 27 13.22 12.45 -27.34
N TYR A 28 14.30 11.85 -27.82
CA TYR A 28 15.32 11.24 -26.97
C TYR A 28 16.07 12.28 -26.12
N ARG A 29 16.37 13.47 -26.70
CA ARG A 29 17.02 14.57 -25.98
C ARG A 29 16.13 15.16 -24.88
N LEU A 30 14.84 15.33 -25.14
CA LEU A 30 13.87 15.79 -24.15
C LEU A 30 13.73 14.78 -22.99
N LEU A 31 13.65 13.49 -23.29
CA LEU A 31 13.59 12.44 -22.29
C LEU A 31 14.87 12.40 -21.43
N LYS A 32 16.05 12.57 -22.05
CA LYS A 32 17.32 12.64 -21.33
C LYS A 32 17.35 13.82 -20.36
N ASN A 33 16.98 15.02 -20.82
CA ASN A 33 16.92 16.22 -19.98
C ASN A 33 15.93 16.04 -18.82
N PHE A 34 14.79 15.38 -19.06
CA PHE A 34 13.82 15.04 -18.03
C PHE A 34 14.40 14.06 -17.00
N MET A 35 15.15 13.06 -17.42
CA MET A 35 15.83 12.13 -16.52
C MET A 35 16.89 12.82 -15.67
N ASP A 36 17.71 13.69 -16.25
CA ASP A 36 18.70 14.47 -15.52
C ASP A 36 18.02 15.40 -14.48
N TRP A 37 16.88 15.98 -14.84
CA TRP A 37 16.08 16.78 -13.91
C TRP A 37 15.52 15.93 -12.75
N LEU A 38 14.98 14.75 -13.04
CA LEU A 38 14.50 13.81 -12.03
C LEU A 38 15.60 13.42 -11.04
N GLN A 39 16.78 13.02 -11.55
CA GLN A 39 17.93 12.64 -10.72
C GLN A 39 18.36 13.76 -9.78
N ASN A 40 18.43 14.99 -10.30
CA ASN A 40 19.00 16.10 -9.55
C ASN A 40 17.98 16.82 -8.65
N LYS A 41 16.68 16.77 -8.98
CA LYS A 41 15.66 17.57 -8.29
C LYS A 41 14.65 16.73 -7.51
N ILE A 42 14.24 15.57 -8.02
CA ILE A 42 13.18 14.75 -7.41
C ILE A 42 13.75 13.65 -6.50
N LEU A 43 14.78 12.95 -6.95
CA LEU A 43 15.40 11.84 -6.19
C LEU A 43 15.86 12.23 -4.78
N PRO A 44 16.61 13.34 -4.56
CA PRO A 44 17.12 13.65 -3.22
C PRO A 44 16.01 13.92 -2.19
N PRO A 45 14.96 14.72 -2.45
CA PRO A 45 13.88 14.89 -1.49
C PRO A 45 13.08 13.61 -1.27
N MET A 46 12.82 12.79 -2.29
CA MET A 46 12.07 11.54 -2.16
C MET A 46 12.83 10.52 -1.30
N SER A 47 14.15 10.41 -1.47
CA SER A 47 14.99 9.57 -0.60
C SER A 47 14.93 10.02 0.87
N LYS A 48 14.88 11.32 1.13
CA LYS A 48 14.69 11.84 2.50
C LYS A 48 13.32 11.47 3.07
N VAL A 49 12.27 11.51 2.26
CA VAL A 49 10.91 11.08 2.67
C VAL A 49 10.91 9.59 3.00
N GLY A 50 11.42 8.73 2.12
CA GLY A 50 11.45 7.29 2.33
C GLY A 50 12.27 6.84 3.56
N ASN A 51 13.28 7.63 3.96
CA ASN A 51 14.12 7.36 5.12
C ASN A 51 13.74 8.18 6.37
N ASN A 52 12.59 8.84 6.35
CA ASN A 52 12.13 9.60 7.51
C ASN A 52 11.72 8.64 8.64
N LYS A 53 12.32 8.79 9.82
CA LYS A 53 12.12 7.92 10.98
C LYS A 53 10.65 7.75 11.36
N TYR A 54 9.86 8.81 11.29
CA TYR A 54 8.44 8.79 11.62
C TYR A 54 7.66 7.97 10.57
N LEU A 55 7.90 8.18 9.27
CA LEU A 55 7.24 7.43 8.20
C LEU A 55 7.66 5.96 8.19
N VAL A 56 8.95 5.68 8.42
CA VAL A 56 9.46 4.31 8.59
C VAL A 56 8.78 3.61 9.76
N SER A 57 8.63 4.30 10.90
CA SER A 57 7.97 3.74 12.08
C SER A 57 6.47 3.51 11.87
N ILE A 58 5.78 4.38 11.13
CA ILE A 58 4.38 4.16 10.76
C ILE A 58 4.27 2.89 9.91
N ARG A 59 5.05 2.79 8.82
CA ARG A 59 5.05 1.63 7.93
C ARG A 59 5.34 0.33 8.71
N ASN A 60 6.45 0.28 9.43
CA ASN A 60 6.86 -0.91 10.17
C ASN A 60 5.88 -1.26 11.30
N GLY A 61 5.33 -0.25 11.98
CA GLY A 61 4.36 -0.44 13.06
C GLY A 61 3.02 -0.99 12.57
N LEU A 62 2.60 -0.64 11.36
CA LEU A 62 1.39 -1.18 10.73
C LEU A 62 1.54 -2.66 10.36
N VAL A 63 2.76 -3.18 10.20
CA VAL A 63 2.98 -4.62 9.98
C VAL A 63 2.38 -5.48 11.11
N LEU A 64 2.30 -4.96 12.34
CA LEU A 64 1.65 -5.65 13.44
C LEU A 64 0.14 -5.89 13.20
N THR A 65 -0.50 -5.09 12.36
CA THR A 65 -1.93 -5.24 12.04
C THR A 65 -2.19 -6.35 11.00
N LEU A 66 -1.21 -6.68 10.16
CA LEU A 66 -1.37 -7.59 9.03
C LEU A 66 -1.85 -9.00 9.43
N PRO A 67 -1.29 -9.67 10.47
CA PRO A 67 -1.77 -10.98 10.86
C PRO A 67 -3.25 -10.97 11.26
N ALA A 68 -3.71 -9.91 11.96
CA ALA A 68 -5.11 -9.78 12.35
C ALA A 68 -6.01 -9.57 11.13
N ILE A 69 -5.62 -8.65 10.22
CA ILE A 69 -6.39 -8.34 9.00
C ILE A 69 -6.46 -9.57 8.09
N ILE A 70 -5.33 -10.27 7.86
CA ILE A 70 -5.28 -11.47 7.02
C ILE A 70 -6.17 -12.57 7.63
N SER A 71 -6.07 -12.81 8.94
CA SER A 71 -6.88 -13.82 9.62
C SER A 71 -8.38 -13.50 9.51
N GLY A 72 -8.78 -12.25 9.75
CA GLY A 72 -10.16 -11.81 9.55
C GLY A 72 -10.63 -11.94 8.10
N SER A 73 -9.75 -11.64 7.14
CA SER A 73 -10.02 -11.79 5.71
C SER A 73 -10.28 -13.25 5.31
N VAL A 74 -9.56 -14.21 5.92
CA VAL A 74 -9.81 -15.64 5.68
C VAL A 74 -11.24 -16.02 6.09
N PHE A 75 -11.70 -15.59 7.27
CA PHE A 75 -13.08 -15.82 7.71
C PHE A 75 -14.09 -15.18 6.76
N LEU A 76 -13.80 -13.97 6.29
CA LEU A 76 -14.64 -13.25 5.34
C LEU A 76 -14.72 -13.96 3.98
N ILE A 77 -13.59 -14.42 3.45
CA ILE A 77 -13.50 -15.17 2.19
C ILE A 77 -14.22 -16.52 2.32
N VAL A 78 -13.97 -17.28 3.40
CA VAL A 78 -14.59 -18.59 3.64
C VAL A 78 -16.11 -18.46 3.83
N GLY A 79 -16.56 -17.43 4.53
CA GLY A 79 -17.99 -17.16 4.75
C GLY A 79 -18.75 -16.85 3.46
N ASN A 80 -18.06 -16.36 2.42
CA ASN A 80 -18.70 -15.87 1.19
C ASN A 80 -18.33 -16.69 -0.06
N ILE A 81 -17.90 -17.96 0.07
CA ILE A 81 -17.62 -18.84 -1.09
C ILE A 81 -18.91 -19.00 -1.91
N PRO A 82 -18.89 -18.70 -3.24
CA PRO A 82 -20.10 -18.65 -4.08
C PRO A 82 -20.54 -20.05 -4.59
N ILE A 83 -20.65 -21.02 -3.66
CA ILE A 83 -21.15 -22.38 -3.92
C ILE A 83 -22.43 -22.54 -3.11
N THR A 84 -23.57 -22.82 -3.77
CA THR A 84 -24.87 -22.90 -3.13
C THR A 84 -24.92 -23.89 -1.95
N ALA A 85 -24.29 -25.05 -2.10
CA ALA A 85 -24.18 -26.04 -1.02
C ALA A 85 -23.41 -25.49 0.18
N TRP A 86 -22.32 -24.78 -0.07
CA TRP A 86 -21.52 -24.12 0.97
C TRP A 86 -22.29 -23.00 1.66
N ALA A 87 -22.93 -22.12 0.87
CA ALA A 87 -23.71 -21.01 1.41
C ALA A 87 -24.83 -21.50 2.35
N ASN A 88 -25.51 -22.59 2.00
CA ASN A 88 -26.52 -23.22 2.87
C ASN A 88 -25.92 -23.82 4.13
N PHE A 89 -24.76 -24.45 4.03
CA PHE A 89 -24.04 -25.04 5.18
C PHE A 89 -23.55 -23.97 6.15
N ILE A 90 -22.93 -22.88 5.64
CA ILE A 90 -22.29 -21.85 6.46
C ILE A 90 -23.28 -20.86 7.08
N LYS A 91 -24.48 -20.74 6.51
CA LYS A 91 -25.52 -19.77 6.92
C LYS A 91 -25.78 -19.72 8.43
N PRO A 92 -25.92 -20.84 9.17
CA PRO A 92 -26.12 -20.81 10.63
C PRO A 92 -24.91 -20.25 11.40
N TYR A 93 -23.73 -20.26 10.82
CA TYR A 93 -22.46 -19.85 11.44
C TYR A 93 -22.05 -18.42 11.08
N MET A 94 -22.80 -17.69 10.24
CA MET A 94 -22.42 -16.36 9.76
C MET A 94 -22.22 -15.35 10.90
N ASN A 95 -23.03 -15.42 11.95
CA ASN A 95 -22.86 -14.56 13.13
C ASN A 95 -21.53 -14.84 13.86
N MET A 96 -21.12 -16.11 13.94
CA MET A 96 -19.83 -16.49 14.54
C MET A 96 -18.66 -16.03 13.68
N ILE A 97 -18.77 -16.13 12.36
CA ILE A 97 -17.80 -15.58 11.39
C ILE A 97 -17.71 -14.06 11.58
N GLY A 98 -18.83 -13.36 11.72
CA GLY A 98 -18.87 -11.93 12.00
C GLY A 98 -18.10 -11.54 13.27
N VAL A 99 -18.15 -12.36 14.33
CA VAL A 99 -17.35 -12.13 15.55
C VAL A 99 -15.85 -12.21 15.25
N ALA A 100 -15.39 -13.18 14.45
CA ALA A 100 -13.98 -13.31 14.07
C ALA A 100 -13.53 -12.12 13.18
N VAL A 101 -14.37 -11.69 12.23
CA VAL A 101 -14.12 -10.50 11.40
C VAL A 101 -14.05 -9.25 12.27
N ASN A 102 -15.01 -9.02 13.17
CA ASN A 102 -15.00 -7.86 14.05
C ASN A 102 -13.86 -7.89 15.07
N GLY A 103 -13.50 -9.07 15.58
CA GLY A 103 -12.35 -9.26 16.48
C GLY A 103 -10.99 -8.98 15.83
N SER A 104 -10.94 -8.94 14.49
CA SER A 104 -9.72 -8.60 13.71
C SER A 104 -9.77 -7.17 13.16
N PHE A 105 -10.72 -6.84 12.31
CA PHE A 105 -10.86 -5.51 11.72
C PHE A 105 -11.26 -4.44 12.74
N GLY A 106 -12.03 -4.82 13.77
CA GLY A 106 -12.51 -3.91 14.81
C GLY A 106 -11.45 -3.42 15.80
N ILE A 107 -10.21 -3.96 15.77
CA ILE A 107 -9.12 -3.56 16.66
C ILE A 107 -7.86 -3.05 15.92
N ILE A 108 -7.97 -2.78 14.64
CA ILE A 108 -6.83 -2.39 13.79
C ILE A 108 -6.10 -1.16 14.35
N SER A 109 -6.84 -0.13 14.77
CA SER A 109 -6.24 1.10 15.29
C SER A 109 -5.55 0.90 16.63
N LEU A 110 -6.07 0.00 17.46
CA LEU A 110 -5.42 -0.38 18.72
C LEU A 110 -4.08 -1.08 18.45
N LEU A 111 -4.06 -2.04 17.51
CA LEU A 111 -2.84 -2.72 17.10
C LEU A 111 -1.84 -1.74 16.45
N ALA A 112 -2.32 -0.79 15.67
CA ALA A 112 -1.50 0.26 15.08
C ALA A 112 -0.85 1.15 16.16
N ALA A 113 -1.60 1.55 17.19
CA ALA A 113 -1.04 2.33 18.31
C ALA A 113 0.11 1.58 19.00
N ILE A 114 -0.07 0.27 19.24
CA ILE A 114 0.96 -0.61 19.82
C ILE A 114 2.17 -0.68 18.89
N GLY A 115 1.98 -1.05 17.62
CA GLY A 115 3.05 -1.30 16.67
C GLY A 115 3.85 -0.04 16.34
N ILE A 116 3.19 1.09 16.10
CA ILE A 116 3.85 2.37 15.80
C ILE A 116 4.59 2.88 17.02
N GLY A 117 3.98 2.75 18.22
CA GLY A 117 4.63 3.13 19.47
C GLY A 117 5.91 2.32 19.71
N TYR A 118 5.89 1.03 19.43
CA TYR A 118 7.04 0.14 19.50
C TYR A 118 8.15 0.54 18.51
N GLU A 119 7.82 0.62 17.23
CA GLU A 119 8.80 0.88 16.16
C GLU A 119 9.38 2.30 16.25
N LEU A 120 8.57 3.31 16.59
CA LEU A 120 9.10 4.68 16.77
C LEU A 120 10.03 4.77 17.98
N SER A 121 9.74 4.06 19.06
CA SER A 121 10.62 4.01 20.23
C SER A 121 11.96 3.38 19.88
N LYS A 122 11.97 2.30 19.11
CA LYS A 122 13.16 1.64 18.60
C LYS A 122 13.99 2.58 17.71
N GLU A 123 13.35 3.30 16.78
CA GLU A 123 13.99 4.28 15.90
C GLU A 123 14.58 5.48 16.67
N LEU A 124 13.99 5.86 17.79
CA LEU A 124 14.46 6.97 18.63
C LEU A 124 15.43 6.52 19.73
N GLY A 125 15.66 5.20 19.89
CA GLY A 125 16.59 4.63 20.87
C GLY A 125 16.08 4.67 22.32
N VAL A 126 14.76 4.60 22.50
CA VAL A 126 14.11 4.46 23.82
C VAL A 126 13.46 3.08 23.95
N ASP A 127 13.06 2.68 25.18
CA ASP A 127 12.49 1.35 25.41
C ASP A 127 11.22 1.08 24.57
N PRO A 128 11.22 0.10 23.64
CA PRO A 128 10.10 -0.11 22.73
C PRO A 128 8.83 -0.59 23.42
N ILE A 129 8.96 -1.39 24.48
CA ILE A 129 7.80 -1.92 25.22
C ILE A 129 7.09 -0.78 25.98
N SER A 130 7.86 0.07 26.66
CA SER A 130 7.31 1.25 27.31
C SER A 130 6.65 2.18 26.31
N GLY A 131 7.28 2.44 25.14
CA GLY A 131 6.71 3.27 24.09
C GLY A 131 5.41 2.73 23.53
N ALA A 132 5.30 1.42 23.29
CA ALA A 132 4.08 0.77 22.88
C ALA A 132 2.96 0.94 23.93
N GLY A 133 3.28 0.72 25.21
CA GLY A 133 2.32 0.88 26.32
C GLY A 133 1.83 2.33 26.45
N LEU A 134 2.73 3.30 26.40
CA LEU A 134 2.38 4.73 26.49
C LEU A 134 1.54 5.21 25.31
N SER A 135 1.84 4.74 24.10
CA SER A 135 1.06 5.05 22.91
C SER A 135 -0.36 4.46 22.98
N THR A 136 -0.47 3.21 23.44
CA THR A 136 -1.75 2.53 23.62
C THR A 136 -2.59 3.24 24.70
N MET A 137 -1.99 3.59 25.83
CA MET A 137 -2.67 4.33 26.90
C MET A 137 -3.23 5.68 26.38
N ALA A 138 -2.43 6.44 25.64
CA ALA A 138 -2.85 7.71 25.06
C ALA A 138 -4.01 7.53 24.08
N PHE A 139 -3.94 6.54 23.20
CA PHE A 139 -4.98 6.22 22.23
C PHE A 139 -6.30 5.78 22.89
N VAL A 140 -6.23 4.96 23.95
CA VAL A 140 -7.40 4.53 24.72
C VAL A 140 -8.05 5.73 25.41
N ILE A 141 -7.28 6.64 26.00
CA ILE A 141 -7.83 7.84 26.68
C ILE A 141 -8.62 8.72 25.68
N VAL A 142 -8.10 8.97 24.49
CA VAL A 142 -8.79 9.80 23.48
C VAL A 142 -9.99 9.10 22.86
N SER A 143 -10.13 7.79 23.06
CA SER A 143 -11.27 7.01 22.59
C SER A 143 -12.46 7.02 23.56
N PHE A 144 -12.37 7.65 24.72
CA PHE A 144 -13.54 7.89 25.57
C PHE A 144 -14.44 8.97 24.99
N ASN A 145 -15.76 8.77 25.07
CA ASN A 145 -16.74 9.76 24.66
C ASN A 145 -17.14 10.74 25.80
N ASP A 146 -17.97 11.73 25.49
CA ASP A 146 -18.40 12.75 26.47
C ASP A 146 -19.29 12.18 27.60
N LYS A 147 -19.78 10.93 27.44
CA LYS A 147 -20.50 10.19 28.48
C LYS A 147 -19.57 9.34 29.36
N PHE A 148 -18.26 9.56 29.29
CA PHE A 148 -17.21 8.82 29.98
C PHE A 148 -17.20 7.31 29.70
N LYS A 149 -17.71 6.91 28.55
CA LYS A 149 -17.70 5.52 28.07
C LYS A 149 -16.65 5.37 26.98
N LEU A 150 -15.95 4.25 27.01
CA LEU A 150 -15.03 3.88 25.97
C LEU A 150 -15.81 3.59 24.67
N ASP A 151 -15.50 4.34 23.62
CA ASP A 151 -16.07 4.12 22.30
C ASP A 151 -15.15 3.19 21.50
N THR A 152 -15.52 1.91 21.47
CA THR A 152 -14.75 0.87 20.79
C THR A 152 -14.80 1.00 19.25
N ASN A 153 -15.69 1.81 18.69
CA ASN A 153 -15.68 2.09 17.25
C ASN A 153 -14.38 2.77 16.83
N ASN A 154 -13.78 3.57 17.71
CA ASN A 154 -12.48 4.19 17.47
C ASN A 154 -11.32 3.19 17.39
N PHE A 155 -11.50 1.94 17.85
CA PHE A 155 -10.49 0.89 17.71
C PHE A 155 -10.44 0.29 16.31
N SER A 156 -11.51 0.46 15.52
CA SER A 156 -11.59 0.05 14.11
C SER A 156 -10.83 1.02 13.20
N SER A 157 -11.05 0.88 11.91
CA SER A 157 -10.41 1.74 10.89
C SER A 157 -10.62 3.25 11.09
N SER A 158 -11.73 3.66 11.72
CA SER A 158 -12.04 5.07 11.93
C SER A 158 -11.03 5.79 12.84
N GLY A 159 -10.41 5.09 13.79
CA GLY A 159 -9.42 5.67 14.70
C GLY A 159 -7.96 5.56 14.23
N LEU A 160 -7.70 5.05 13.03
CA LEU A 160 -6.34 4.71 12.61
C LEU A 160 -5.39 5.93 12.59
N PHE A 161 -5.82 7.05 12.06
CA PHE A 161 -5.01 8.27 12.08
C PHE A 161 -4.83 8.84 13.49
N THR A 162 -5.84 8.69 14.34
CA THR A 162 -5.71 9.06 15.76
C THR A 162 -4.68 8.20 16.46
N ALA A 163 -4.66 6.89 16.21
CA ALA A 163 -3.65 5.97 16.73
C ALA A 163 -2.23 6.37 16.29
N ILE A 164 -2.05 6.72 15.02
CA ILE A 164 -0.78 7.21 14.48
C ILE A 164 -0.32 8.47 15.23
N ILE A 165 -1.16 9.50 15.31
CA ILE A 165 -0.82 10.78 15.90
C ILE A 165 -0.57 10.67 17.40
N THR A 166 -1.40 9.94 18.13
CA THR A 166 -1.21 9.71 19.58
C THR A 166 0.07 8.93 19.86
N ALA A 167 0.40 7.92 19.04
CA ALA A 167 1.65 7.18 19.15
C ALA A 167 2.87 8.09 18.89
N MET A 168 2.83 8.88 17.82
CA MET A 168 3.93 9.81 17.49
C MET A 168 4.17 10.83 18.61
N ILE A 169 3.11 11.44 19.14
CA ILE A 169 3.21 12.43 20.22
C ILE A 169 3.73 11.75 21.49
N SER A 170 3.16 10.62 21.88
CA SER A 170 3.55 9.92 23.12
C SER A 170 5.01 9.51 23.12
N VAL A 171 5.49 8.89 22.05
CA VAL A 171 6.90 8.46 21.96
C VAL A 171 7.84 9.65 21.85
N THR A 172 7.43 10.72 21.19
CA THR A 172 8.25 11.96 21.13
C THR A 172 8.40 12.59 22.52
N ILE A 173 7.32 12.65 23.31
CA ILE A 173 7.37 13.10 24.70
C ILE A 173 8.26 12.17 25.52
N PHE A 174 8.07 10.85 25.41
CA PHE A 174 8.89 9.86 26.10
C PHE A 174 10.39 10.05 25.79
N ASN A 175 10.76 10.15 24.51
CA ASN A 175 12.14 10.40 24.08
C ASN A 175 12.70 11.74 24.62
N PHE A 176 11.86 12.79 24.67
CA PHE A 176 12.28 14.08 25.27
C PHE A 176 12.68 13.92 26.74
N PHE A 177 11.88 13.24 27.55
CA PHE A 177 12.17 13.00 28.97
C PHE A 177 13.45 12.16 29.15
N ILE A 178 13.65 11.12 28.34
CA ILE A 178 14.86 10.31 28.35
C ILE A 178 16.08 11.17 28.01
N LYS A 179 16.05 11.93 26.93
CA LYS A 179 17.16 12.80 26.50
C LYS A 179 17.51 13.89 27.50
N LYS A 180 16.51 14.42 28.19
CA LYS A 180 16.72 15.43 29.24
C LYS A 180 17.05 14.83 30.60
N ASN A 181 17.12 13.50 30.70
CA ASN A 181 17.37 12.77 31.94
C ASN A 181 16.36 13.11 33.07
N ILE A 182 15.12 13.46 32.70
CA ILE A 182 13.99 13.71 33.60
C ILE A 182 13.27 12.39 33.86
N ILE A 183 13.91 11.50 34.63
CA ILE A 183 13.48 10.12 34.84
C ILE A 183 13.75 9.69 36.28
N ILE A 184 13.02 8.67 36.73
CA ILE A 184 13.28 8.00 38.00
C ILE A 184 14.27 6.89 37.74
N LYS A 185 15.50 7.04 38.27
CA LYS A 185 16.54 6.01 38.15
C LYS A 185 16.52 5.10 39.37
N LEU A 186 16.57 3.80 39.11
CA LEU A 186 16.77 2.81 40.16
C LEU A 186 18.27 2.48 40.35
N PRO A 187 18.66 1.99 41.52
CA PRO A 187 20.06 1.56 41.77
C PRO A 187 20.49 0.43 40.84
N ASP A 188 21.83 0.32 40.65
CA ASP A 188 22.43 -0.78 39.92
C ASP A 188 22.07 -2.14 40.53
N GLY A 189 21.81 -3.17 39.72
CA GLY A 189 21.39 -4.49 40.17
C GLY A 189 19.90 -4.78 40.06
N VAL A 190 19.05 -3.78 39.74
CA VAL A 190 17.62 -4.00 39.46
C VAL A 190 17.47 -4.56 38.03
N PRO A 191 16.62 -5.57 37.80
CA PRO A 191 16.35 -6.09 36.46
C PRO A 191 15.92 -5.00 35.48
N THR A 192 16.45 -5.03 34.27
CA THR A 192 16.23 -4.00 33.23
C THR A 192 14.76 -3.71 32.96
N ALA A 193 13.90 -4.74 32.95
CA ALA A 193 12.46 -4.56 32.74
C ALA A 193 11.80 -3.71 33.84
N VAL A 194 12.22 -3.91 35.08
CA VAL A 194 11.72 -3.11 36.24
C VAL A 194 12.26 -1.69 36.14
N SER A 195 13.56 -1.52 35.87
CA SER A 195 14.18 -0.20 35.70
C SER A 195 13.48 0.61 34.61
N ASN A 196 13.23 0.03 33.43
CA ASN A 196 12.51 0.68 32.34
C ASN A 196 11.10 1.13 32.71
N SER A 197 10.39 0.34 33.54
CA SER A 197 9.05 0.70 34.03
C SER A 197 9.09 1.97 34.89
N PHE A 198 10.09 2.14 35.75
CA PHE A 198 10.27 3.38 36.55
C PHE A 198 10.76 4.58 35.72
N VAL A 199 11.62 4.33 34.74
CA VAL A 199 12.08 5.34 33.78
C VAL A 199 10.91 5.91 32.97
N SER A 200 9.93 5.09 32.61
CA SER A 200 8.75 5.50 31.83
C SER A 200 7.61 6.08 32.67
N LEU A 201 7.68 6.04 34.00
CA LEU A 201 6.60 6.45 34.90
C LEU A 201 6.30 7.96 34.78
N LEU A 202 7.34 8.82 34.88
CA LEU A 202 7.15 10.27 34.81
C LEU A 202 6.68 10.73 33.42
N PRO A 203 7.32 10.35 32.31
CA PRO A 203 6.78 10.65 30.97
C PRO A 203 5.37 10.08 30.76
N GLY A 204 5.09 8.86 31.26
CA GLY A 204 3.76 8.26 31.19
C GLY A 204 2.69 9.06 31.90
N PHE A 205 3.00 9.57 33.11
CA PHE A 205 2.10 10.47 33.82
C PHE A 205 1.79 11.75 33.02
N VAL A 206 2.82 12.37 32.44
CA VAL A 206 2.65 13.59 31.63
C VAL A 206 1.80 13.30 30.37
N ILE A 207 2.05 12.19 29.67
CA ILE A 207 1.27 11.76 28.50
C ILE A 207 -0.20 11.53 28.89
N LEU A 208 -0.44 10.81 29.99
CA LEU A 208 -1.77 10.56 30.51
C LEU A 208 -2.51 11.87 30.80
N VAL A 209 -1.91 12.76 31.56
CA VAL A 209 -2.51 14.05 31.93
C VAL A 209 -2.77 14.90 30.69
N LEU A 210 -1.85 14.93 29.72
CA LEU A 210 -1.99 15.69 28.47
C LEU A 210 -3.25 15.26 27.70
N PHE A 211 -3.35 13.96 27.36
CA PHE A 211 -4.48 13.46 26.58
C PHE A 211 -5.79 13.47 27.36
N TRP A 212 -5.74 13.17 28.66
CA TRP A 212 -6.89 13.30 29.53
C TRP A 212 -7.41 14.75 29.60
N PHE A 213 -6.52 15.73 29.75
CA PHE A 213 -6.89 17.14 29.84
C PHE A 213 -7.53 17.66 28.56
N ILE A 214 -6.98 17.26 27.39
CA ILE A 214 -7.54 17.63 26.08
C ILE A 214 -8.92 16.98 25.90
N ARG A 215 -9.06 15.69 26.23
CA ARG A 215 -10.30 14.94 25.96
C ARG A 215 -11.41 15.27 26.94
N MET A 216 -11.09 15.39 28.24
CA MET A 216 -12.11 15.53 29.30
C MET A 216 -12.38 16.99 29.67
N PRO A 217 -11.47 17.77 30.27
CA PRO A 217 -11.76 19.16 30.64
C PRO A 217 -12.02 20.09 29.45
N LEU A 218 -11.32 19.91 28.33
CA LEU A 218 -11.51 20.75 27.14
C LEU A 218 -12.62 20.26 26.21
N HIS A 219 -13.17 19.06 26.45
CA HIS A 219 -14.19 18.41 25.61
C HIS A 219 -13.83 18.33 24.13
N ILE A 220 -12.52 18.27 23.81
CA ILE A 220 -12.04 18.16 22.44
C ILE A 220 -12.07 16.69 22.01
N ASP A 221 -12.88 16.38 21.02
CA ASP A 221 -12.86 15.07 20.38
C ASP A 221 -11.70 14.99 19.39
N ILE A 222 -10.58 14.42 19.86
CA ILE A 222 -9.35 14.29 19.07
C ILE A 222 -9.60 13.43 17.84
N ASN A 223 -10.47 12.39 17.91
CA ASN A 223 -10.79 11.56 16.76
C ASN A 223 -11.47 12.38 15.66
N LEU A 224 -12.50 13.17 16.01
CA LEU A 224 -13.19 14.03 15.04
C LEU A 224 -12.25 15.08 14.45
N VAL A 225 -11.41 15.71 15.27
CA VAL A 225 -10.43 16.71 14.81
C VAL A 225 -9.46 16.09 13.80
N ILE A 226 -8.86 14.95 14.15
CA ILE A 226 -7.90 14.28 13.27
C ILE A 226 -8.56 13.78 12.00
N GLN A 227 -9.74 13.15 12.09
CA GLN A 227 -10.51 12.75 10.91
C GLN A 227 -10.81 13.93 9.99
N SER A 228 -11.20 15.09 10.54
CA SER A 228 -11.44 16.30 9.75
C SER A 228 -10.20 16.82 9.03
N ILE A 229 -9.04 16.76 9.68
CA ILE A 229 -7.75 17.16 9.08
C ILE A 229 -7.35 16.22 7.94
N PHE A 230 -7.54 14.90 8.12
CA PHE A 230 -7.16 13.91 7.13
C PHE A 230 -8.23 13.66 6.06
N HIS A 231 -9.47 14.10 6.28
CA HIS A 231 -10.58 13.88 5.35
C HIS A 231 -10.27 14.33 3.90
N PRO A 232 -9.64 15.49 3.63
CA PRO A 232 -9.29 15.87 2.26
C PRO A 232 -8.31 14.89 1.60
N LEU A 233 -7.36 14.35 2.35
CA LEU A 233 -6.39 13.37 1.86
C LEU A 233 -7.08 12.01 1.59
N LEU A 234 -7.91 11.54 2.51
CA LEU A 234 -8.73 10.34 2.33
C LEU A 234 -9.63 10.48 1.11
N PHE A 235 -10.34 11.61 1.00
CA PHE A 235 -11.18 11.89 -0.16
C PHE A 235 -10.36 11.85 -1.46
N ALA A 236 -9.23 12.55 -1.51
CA ALA A 236 -8.38 12.60 -2.69
C ALA A 236 -7.90 11.20 -3.09
N MET A 237 -7.43 10.39 -2.16
CA MET A 237 -6.93 9.03 -2.42
C MET A 237 -8.03 8.06 -2.89
N ASN A 238 -9.31 8.31 -2.58
CA ASN A 238 -10.44 7.54 -3.08
C ASN A 238 -11.01 8.07 -4.41
N THR A 239 -10.34 9.01 -5.06
CA THR A 239 -10.72 9.52 -6.38
C THR A 239 -9.81 9.01 -7.48
N LEU A 240 -10.33 8.99 -8.73
CA LEU A 240 -9.50 8.61 -9.88
C LEU A 240 -8.23 9.48 -10.01
N PRO A 241 -8.28 10.82 -9.94
CA PRO A 241 -7.06 11.62 -9.99
C PRO A 241 -6.06 11.30 -8.88
N GLY A 242 -6.52 11.08 -7.65
CA GLY A 242 -5.64 10.78 -6.52
C GLY A 242 -4.91 9.45 -6.68
N ILE A 243 -5.64 8.38 -7.05
CA ILE A 243 -4.99 7.08 -7.28
C ILE A 243 -4.06 7.10 -8.49
N LEU A 244 -4.36 7.90 -9.52
CA LEU A 244 -3.46 8.07 -10.66
C LEU A 244 -2.17 8.81 -10.27
N VAL A 245 -2.27 9.84 -9.43
CA VAL A 245 -1.07 10.54 -8.91
C VAL A 245 -0.22 9.57 -8.07
N TYR A 246 -0.84 8.78 -7.19
CA TYR A 246 -0.13 7.76 -6.42
C TYR A 246 0.58 6.74 -7.33
N THR A 247 -0.16 6.13 -8.26
CA THR A 247 0.38 5.14 -9.21
C THR A 247 1.51 5.72 -10.06
N PHE A 248 1.36 6.97 -10.51
CA PHE A 248 2.40 7.68 -11.24
C PHE A 248 3.67 7.86 -10.40
N LEU A 249 3.54 8.34 -9.16
CA LEU A 249 4.68 8.56 -8.28
C LEU A 249 5.41 7.26 -7.93
N VAL A 250 4.69 6.18 -7.65
CA VAL A 250 5.28 4.85 -7.43
C VAL A 250 6.10 4.41 -8.64
N SER A 251 5.49 4.43 -9.83
CA SER A 251 6.16 4.02 -11.06
C SER A 251 7.35 4.92 -11.41
N LEU A 252 7.22 6.24 -11.18
CA LEU A 252 8.28 7.21 -11.41
C LEU A 252 9.49 6.96 -10.50
N LEU A 253 9.27 6.67 -9.21
CA LEU A 253 10.34 6.37 -8.27
C LEU A 253 11.10 5.11 -8.68
N TRP A 254 10.40 4.06 -9.09
CA TRP A 254 11.02 2.83 -9.61
C TRP A 254 11.88 3.08 -10.85
N VAL A 255 11.41 3.86 -11.80
CA VAL A 255 12.20 4.24 -12.98
C VAL A 255 13.46 5.02 -12.58
N CYS A 256 13.41 5.77 -11.51
CA CYS A 256 14.56 6.47 -10.94
C CYS A 256 15.50 5.57 -10.11
N GLY A 257 15.18 4.29 -9.93
CA GLY A 257 15.98 3.33 -9.15
C GLY A 257 15.69 3.36 -7.64
N ILE A 258 14.61 4.02 -7.21
CA ILE A 258 14.11 3.98 -5.83
C ILE A 258 12.89 3.05 -5.78
N HIS A 259 12.80 2.22 -4.75
CA HIS A 259 11.64 1.38 -4.51
C HIS A 259 10.42 2.26 -4.18
N GLY A 260 9.53 2.46 -5.18
CA GLY A 260 8.44 3.43 -5.10
C GLY A 260 7.43 3.10 -4.01
N ASP A 261 7.00 1.83 -3.96
CA ASP A 261 6.03 1.36 -2.95
C ASP A 261 6.57 1.61 -1.54
N MET A 262 7.76 1.09 -1.19
CA MET A 262 8.36 1.27 0.14
C MET A 262 8.55 2.73 0.54
N THR A 263 8.78 3.62 -0.43
CA THR A 263 8.98 5.06 -0.16
C THR A 263 7.67 5.75 0.22
N LEU A 264 6.56 5.34 -0.37
CA LEU A 264 5.25 5.97 -0.18
C LEU A 264 4.35 5.24 0.82
N GLU A 265 4.64 3.97 1.16
CA GLU A 265 3.87 3.14 2.10
C GLU A 265 3.60 3.84 3.44
N GLY A 266 4.59 4.52 4.00
CA GLY A 266 4.41 5.23 5.29
C GLY A 266 3.30 6.27 5.29
N ILE A 267 2.87 6.75 4.11
CA ILE A 267 1.78 7.70 3.94
C ILE A 267 0.53 7.01 3.40
N ALA A 268 0.69 6.10 2.43
CA ALA A 268 -0.40 5.51 1.68
C ALA A 268 -1.05 4.33 2.40
N ASP A 269 -0.27 3.48 3.06
CA ASP A 269 -0.79 2.28 3.73
C ASP A 269 -1.81 2.57 4.82
N PRO A 270 -1.62 3.57 5.70
CA PRO A 270 -2.66 3.92 6.66
C PRO A 270 -4.01 4.20 6.00
N ILE A 271 -3.99 4.87 4.84
CA ILE A 271 -5.19 5.22 4.07
C ILE A 271 -5.83 3.97 3.48
N PHE A 272 -5.04 3.17 2.76
CA PHE A 272 -5.54 1.98 2.08
C PHE A 272 -6.01 0.89 3.04
N LEU A 273 -5.32 0.72 4.19
CA LEU A 273 -5.74 -0.20 5.24
C LEU A 273 -7.04 0.25 5.92
N GLN A 274 -7.20 1.55 6.16
CA GLN A 274 -8.46 2.11 6.66
C GLN A 274 -9.60 1.83 5.70
N PHE A 275 -9.40 2.04 4.39
CA PHE A 275 -10.40 1.76 3.37
C PHE A 275 -10.74 0.26 3.30
N LEU A 276 -9.73 -0.61 3.36
CA LEU A 276 -9.94 -2.05 3.35
C LEU A 276 -10.77 -2.51 4.56
N ALA A 277 -10.43 -2.04 5.75
CA ALA A 277 -11.15 -2.41 6.95
C ALA A 277 -12.60 -1.94 6.95
N ALA A 278 -12.85 -0.73 6.44
CA ALA A 278 -14.20 -0.22 6.26
C ALA A 278 -14.98 -1.04 5.22
N ASN A 279 -14.36 -1.37 4.07
CA ASN A 279 -14.95 -2.22 3.05
C ASN A 279 -15.23 -3.63 3.58
N GLY A 280 -14.29 -4.24 4.30
CA GLY A 280 -14.46 -5.56 4.91
C GLY A 280 -15.62 -5.61 5.90
N THR A 281 -15.75 -4.59 6.74
CA THR A 281 -16.86 -4.46 7.66
C THR A 281 -18.20 -4.27 6.93
N ALA A 282 -18.25 -3.38 5.92
CA ALA A 282 -19.45 -3.17 5.12
C ALA A 282 -19.86 -4.45 4.37
N PHE A 283 -18.89 -5.17 3.80
CA PHE A 283 -19.12 -6.42 3.10
C PHE A 283 -19.68 -7.51 4.02
N ALA A 284 -19.14 -7.65 5.25
CA ALA A 284 -19.63 -8.60 6.24
C ALA A 284 -21.08 -8.34 6.66
N HIS A 285 -21.54 -7.08 6.57
CA HIS A 285 -22.90 -6.65 6.86
C HIS A 285 -23.77 -6.48 5.61
N HIS A 286 -23.32 -6.93 4.44
CA HIS A 286 -24.02 -6.80 3.16
C HIS A 286 -24.39 -5.35 2.81
N GLN A 287 -23.54 -4.39 3.20
CA GLN A 287 -23.71 -2.96 2.92
C GLN A 287 -22.89 -2.55 1.68
N PRO A 288 -23.26 -1.45 1.01
CA PRO A 288 -22.47 -0.88 -0.07
C PRO A 288 -21.04 -0.57 0.38
N LEU A 289 -20.06 -0.87 -0.48
CA LEU A 289 -18.65 -0.64 -0.18
C LEU A 289 -18.33 0.86 -0.29
N PRO A 290 -17.82 1.50 0.80
CA PRO A 290 -17.61 2.95 0.82
C PRO A 290 -16.41 3.42 -0.02
N TYR A 291 -15.42 2.55 -0.27
CA TYR A 291 -14.15 2.95 -0.89
C TYR A 291 -13.79 2.09 -2.08
N ALA A 292 -13.41 2.75 -3.19
CA ALA A 292 -12.96 2.08 -4.40
C ALA A 292 -11.50 1.64 -4.31
N THR A 293 -10.62 2.45 -3.68
CA THR A 293 -9.16 2.29 -3.68
C THR A 293 -8.64 1.76 -2.33
N ALA A 294 -9.13 0.61 -1.90
CA ALA A 294 -8.66 -0.03 -0.66
C ALA A 294 -7.32 -0.77 -0.86
N ALA A 295 -6.68 -1.22 0.24
CA ALA A 295 -5.48 -2.05 0.15
C ALA A 295 -5.73 -3.28 -0.73
N GLY A 296 -4.79 -3.60 -1.61
CA GLY A 296 -4.95 -4.59 -2.68
C GLY A 296 -5.34 -4.00 -4.03
N PHE A 297 -5.89 -2.77 -4.09
CA PHE A 297 -6.21 -2.11 -5.36
C PHE A 297 -4.95 -1.95 -6.23
N SER A 298 -3.90 -1.30 -5.70
CA SER A 298 -2.68 -1.07 -6.47
C SER A 298 -1.91 -2.36 -6.75
N SER A 299 -1.73 -3.23 -5.77
CA SER A 299 -0.92 -4.44 -5.89
C SER A 299 -1.57 -5.56 -6.70
N LEU A 300 -2.89 -5.76 -6.56
CA LEU A 300 -3.59 -6.90 -7.16
C LEU A 300 -4.40 -6.54 -8.40
N MET A 301 -4.86 -5.27 -8.53
CA MET A 301 -5.78 -4.85 -9.59
C MET A 301 -5.16 -3.81 -10.54
N VAL A 302 -3.86 -3.54 -10.44
CA VAL A 302 -3.13 -2.60 -11.31
C VAL A 302 -1.78 -3.15 -11.69
N ASN A 303 -1.00 -3.60 -10.72
CA ASN A 303 0.40 -4.00 -10.91
C ASN A 303 0.54 -5.51 -11.14
N VAL A 304 -0.19 -6.05 -12.10
CA VAL A 304 -0.20 -7.49 -12.43
C VAL A 304 1.20 -8.01 -12.82
N GLY A 305 1.77 -8.85 -11.98
CA GLY A 305 3.16 -9.34 -12.11
C GLY A 305 4.21 -8.37 -11.59
N GLY A 306 3.84 -7.56 -10.58
CA GLY A 306 4.67 -6.56 -9.93
C GLY A 306 4.52 -5.16 -10.51
N THR A 307 5.10 -4.17 -9.84
CA THR A 307 4.98 -2.76 -10.24
C THR A 307 5.34 -2.55 -11.71
N GLY A 308 4.49 -1.83 -12.42
CA GLY A 308 4.61 -1.66 -13.87
C GLY A 308 3.85 -2.70 -14.70
N ALA A 309 3.13 -3.64 -14.08
CA ALA A 309 2.37 -4.72 -14.73
C ALA A 309 3.25 -5.59 -15.67
N THR A 310 4.37 -6.08 -15.13
CA THR A 310 5.51 -6.58 -15.93
C THR A 310 5.47 -8.07 -16.27
N ILE A 311 4.55 -8.89 -15.73
CA ILE A 311 4.51 -10.34 -16.03
C ILE A 311 4.38 -10.61 -17.54
N THR A 312 3.61 -9.80 -18.26
CA THR A 312 3.42 -9.98 -19.70
C THR A 312 4.67 -9.60 -20.49
N LEU A 313 5.48 -8.65 -20.00
CA LEU A 313 6.81 -8.37 -20.53
C LEU A 313 7.74 -9.59 -20.34
N VAL A 314 7.68 -10.27 -19.17
CA VAL A 314 8.43 -11.50 -18.93
C VAL A 314 8.01 -12.61 -19.90
N VAL A 315 6.69 -12.75 -20.13
CA VAL A 315 6.17 -13.70 -21.13
C VAL A 315 6.72 -13.38 -22.53
N LEU A 316 6.74 -12.11 -22.94
CA LEU A 316 7.35 -11.71 -24.21
C LEU A 316 8.84 -12.07 -24.29
N MET A 317 9.58 -11.96 -23.16
CA MET A 317 10.99 -12.34 -23.07
C MET A 317 11.20 -13.85 -23.28
N LEU A 318 10.32 -14.70 -22.71
CA LEU A 318 10.41 -16.15 -22.89
C LEU A 318 10.41 -16.59 -24.36
N PHE A 319 9.69 -15.83 -25.20
CA PHE A 319 9.61 -16.05 -26.65
C PHE A 319 10.54 -15.16 -27.47
N SER A 320 11.51 -14.50 -26.82
CA SER A 320 12.49 -13.62 -27.50
C SER A 320 13.41 -14.41 -28.43
N LYS A 321 13.78 -13.77 -29.54
CA LYS A 321 14.85 -14.23 -30.41
C LYS A 321 16.25 -13.97 -29.80
N SER A 322 16.38 -12.94 -28.95
CA SER A 322 17.60 -12.66 -28.20
C SER A 322 17.80 -13.72 -27.12
N LYS A 323 18.98 -14.33 -27.08
CA LYS A 323 19.34 -15.30 -26.04
C LYS A 323 19.34 -14.64 -24.67
N THR A 324 19.91 -13.46 -24.55
CA THR A 324 19.99 -12.69 -23.30
C THR A 324 18.60 -12.44 -22.71
N TYR A 325 17.65 -11.97 -23.52
CA TYR A 325 16.30 -11.70 -23.02
C TYR A 325 15.51 -12.97 -22.72
N ARG A 326 15.71 -14.03 -23.49
CA ARG A 326 15.05 -15.32 -23.23
C ARG A 326 15.53 -15.95 -21.93
N ASP A 327 16.82 -15.90 -21.66
CA ASP A 327 17.40 -16.45 -20.43
C ASP A 327 16.99 -15.60 -19.22
N LEU A 328 16.96 -14.29 -19.35
CA LEU A 328 16.40 -13.38 -18.32
C LEU A 328 14.91 -13.69 -18.05
N GLY A 329 14.11 -13.88 -19.10
CA GLY A 329 12.70 -14.25 -18.96
C GLY A 329 12.51 -15.56 -18.19
N ARG A 330 13.36 -16.56 -18.42
CA ARG A 330 13.30 -17.85 -17.68
C ARG A 330 13.62 -17.67 -16.19
N VAL A 331 14.60 -16.86 -15.86
CA VAL A 331 14.98 -16.58 -14.47
C VAL A 331 13.90 -15.73 -13.77
N ALA A 332 13.31 -14.77 -14.46
CA ALA A 332 12.34 -13.85 -13.89
C ALA A 332 10.91 -14.44 -13.78
N PHE A 333 10.55 -15.40 -14.63
CA PHE A 333 9.17 -15.91 -14.72
C PHE A 333 8.60 -16.47 -13.42
N PRO A 334 9.33 -17.33 -12.67
CA PRO A 334 8.81 -17.84 -11.40
C PRO A 334 8.48 -16.74 -10.40
N GLY A 335 9.35 -15.72 -10.28
CA GLY A 335 9.10 -14.56 -9.42
C GLY A 335 7.90 -13.73 -9.91
N ALA A 336 7.81 -13.47 -11.21
CA ALA A 336 6.75 -12.66 -11.79
C ALA A 336 5.35 -13.25 -11.60
N LEU A 337 5.22 -14.58 -11.47
CA LEU A 337 3.96 -15.24 -11.11
C LEU A 337 3.49 -14.89 -9.70
N PHE A 338 4.41 -14.49 -8.83
CA PHE A 338 4.16 -14.10 -7.45
C PHE A 338 4.43 -12.61 -7.22
N GLU A 339 4.22 -11.79 -8.24
CA GLU A 339 4.32 -10.32 -8.20
C GLU A 339 5.74 -9.79 -7.94
N ILE A 340 6.80 -10.65 -7.99
CA ILE A 340 8.21 -10.29 -7.76
C ILE A 340 8.87 -10.02 -9.11
N ASN A 341 9.22 -8.76 -9.38
CA ASN A 341 9.69 -8.32 -10.71
C ASN A 341 11.04 -7.57 -10.72
N GLU A 342 11.74 -7.52 -9.61
CA GLU A 342 13.08 -6.91 -9.54
C GLU A 342 14.06 -7.48 -10.58
N PRO A 343 14.06 -8.79 -10.89
CA PRO A 343 14.93 -9.33 -11.94
C PRO A 343 14.65 -8.69 -13.31
N VAL A 344 13.40 -8.28 -13.57
CA VAL A 344 13.00 -7.60 -14.82
C VAL A 344 13.38 -6.13 -14.76
N ILE A 345 13.11 -5.45 -13.66
CA ILE A 345 13.38 -4.01 -13.49
C ILE A 345 14.87 -3.71 -13.70
N PHE A 346 15.73 -4.56 -13.14
CA PHE A 346 17.19 -4.38 -13.21
C PHE A 346 17.83 -5.12 -14.38
N GLY A 347 17.32 -6.28 -14.78
CA GLY A 347 17.90 -7.11 -15.84
C GLY A 347 17.47 -6.70 -17.25
N PHE A 348 16.20 -6.33 -17.44
CA PHE A 348 15.72 -5.63 -18.63
C PHE A 348 15.77 -4.15 -18.30
N PRO A 349 16.63 -3.34 -18.95
CA PRO A 349 16.93 -2.02 -18.45
C PRO A 349 15.69 -1.12 -18.46
N ILE A 350 14.94 -1.13 -17.33
CA ILE A 350 13.79 -0.24 -17.09
C ILE A 350 14.28 1.03 -16.40
N VAL A 351 15.11 0.84 -15.37
CA VAL A 351 15.67 1.96 -14.60
C VAL A 351 16.48 2.87 -15.51
N MET A 352 16.15 4.17 -15.49
CA MET A 352 16.81 5.23 -16.23
C MET A 352 16.89 5.02 -17.77
N ASN A 353 16.00 4.20 -18.31
CA ASN A 353 15.94 3.95 -19.75
C ASN A 353 14.69 4.63 -20.37
N PRO A 354 14.87 5.66 -21.19
CA PRO A 354 13.76 6.40 -21.80
C PRO A 354 12.78 5.56 -22.62
N LEU A 355 13.26 4.45 -23.21
CA LEU A 355 12.43 3.58 -24.04
C LEU A 355 11.45 2.73 -23.19
N THR A 356 11.93 2.18 -22.10
CA THR A 356 11.20 1.21 -21.28
C THR A 356 10.45 1.86 -20.13
N MET A 357 10.85 3.08 -19.69
CA MET A 357 10.13 3.83 -18.67
C MET A 357 8.72 4.24 -19.10
N ILE A 358 8.52 4.52 -20.39
CA ILE A 358 7.21 4.96 -20.90
C ILE A 358 6.13 3.89 -20.63
N PRO A 359 6.26 2.65 -21.14
CA PRO A 359 5.28 1.62 -20.85
C PRO A 359 5.19 1.30 -19.35
N PHE A 360 6.30 1.31 -18.61
CA PHE A 360 6.33 1.02 -17.18
C PHE A 360 5.52 2.02 -16.35
N ILE A 361 5.45 3.29 -16.75
CA ILE A 361 4.63 4.32 -16.08
C ILE A 361 3.20 4.32 -16.63
N VAL A 362 3.03 4.26 -17.94
CA VAL A 362 1.72 4.51 -18.56
C VAL A 362 0.78 3.31 -18.43
N ILE A 363 1.30 2.08 -18.48
CA ILE A 363 0.44 0.89 -18.36
C ILE A 363 -0.30 0.86 -17.02
N PRO A 364 0.36 0.98 -15.85
CA PRO A 364 -0.36 1.02 -14.57
C PRO A 364 -1.40 2.13 -14.48
N LEU A 365 -1.15 3.30 -15.09
CA LEU A 365 -2.13 4.40 -15.10
C LEU A 365 -3.40 4.02 -15.88
N ILE A 366 -3.26 3.32 -17.00
CA ILE A 366 -4.39 2.85 -17.81
C ILE A 366 -5.14 1.75 -17.05
N LEU A 367 -4.43 0.79 -16.45
CA LEU A 367 -5.04 -0.30 -15.68
C LEU A 367 -5.74 0.24 -14.43
N ALA A 368 -5.12 1.17 -13.70
CA ALA A 368 -5.75 1.84 -12.55
C ALA A 368 -7.02 2.60 -12.95
N THR A 369 -7.01 3.24 -14.12
CA THR A 369 -8.22 3.91 -14.65
C THR A 369 -9.32 2.89 -14.90
N GLY A 370 -9.01 1.77 -15.54
CA GLY A 370 -9.97 0.71 -15.84
C GLY A 370 -10.55 0.09 -14.57
N SER A 371 -9.70 -0.32 -13.63
CA SER A 371 -10.09 -0.92 -12.36
C SER A 371 -10.95 0.02 -11.53
N TYR A 372 -10.54 1.30 -11.41
CA TYR A 372 -11.30 2.33 -10.69
C TYR A 372 -12.69 2.53 -11.31
N LEU A 373 -12.78 2.65 -12.64
CA LEU A 373 -14.05 2.88 -13.32
C LEU A 373 -15.00 1.68 -13.19
N LEU A 374 -14.49 0.45 -13.29
CA LEU A 374 -15.31 -0.75 -13.11
C LEU A 374 -15.90 -0.84 -11.70
N ILE A 375 -15.09 -0.51 -10.68
CA ILE A 375 -15.54 -0.47 -9.29
C ILE A 375 -16.55 0.66 -9.09
N HIS A 376 -16.24 1.85 -9.55
CA HIS A 376 -17.10 3.04 -9.36
C HIS A 376 -18.47 2.91 -10.05
N LEU A 377 -18.53 2.17 -11.15
CA LEU A 377 -19.78 1.86 -11.86
C LEU A 377 -20.54 0.65 -11.29
N GLY A 378 -20.04 0.01 -10.22
CA GLY A 378 -20.65 -1.18 -9.63
C GLY A 378 -20.55 -2.43 -10.50
N LEU A 379 -19.68 -2.40 -11.53
CA LEU A 379 -19.42 -3.55 -12.42
C LEU A 379 -18.46 -4.57 -11.81
N MET A 380 -17.78 -4.20 -10.73
CA MET A 380 -16.83 -5.04 -10.01
C MET A 380 -16.75 -4.55 -8.56
N ASN A 381 -16.58 -5.47 -7.59
CA ASN A 381 -16.37 -5.08 -6.20
C ASN A 381 -14.98 -4.46 -5.99
N ALA A 382 -14.89 -3.52 -5.05
CA ALA A 382 -13.62 -3.07 -4.50
C ALA A 382 -13.00 -4.18 -3.61
N PRO A 383 -11.69 -4.10 -3.27
CA PRO A 383 -11.10 -4.99 -2.28
C PRO A 383 -11.80 -4.91 -0.93
N VAL A 384 -12.15 -6.07 -0.37
CA VAL A 384 -12.82 -6.25 0.92
C VAL A 384 -12.04 -7.14 1.87
N ALA A 385 -11.07 -7.89 1.34
CA ALA A 385 -10.25 -8.84 2.08
C ALA A 385 -8.78 -8.63 1.79
N MET A 386 -7.94 -8.72 2.83
CA MET A 386 -6.49 -8.72 2.67
C MET A 386 -6.04 -10.10 2.23
N VAL A 387 -5.45 -10.16 1.05
CA VAL A 387 -4.70 -11.32 0.57
C VAL A 387 -3.24 -10.92 0.42
N PRO A 388 -2.29 -11.87 0.51
CA PRO A 388 -0.89 -11.55 0.28
C PRO A 388 -0.70 -10.87 -1.08
N TRP A 389 0.12 -9.81 -1.12
CA TRP A 389 0.43 -9.09 -2.36
C TRP A 389 1.12 -9.99 -3.40
N THR A 390 1.74 -11.09 -2.94
CA THR A 390 2.36 -12.12 -3.79
C THR A 390 1.36 -13.11 -4.40
N MET A 391 0.04 -12.87 -4.27
CA MET A 391 -0.95 -13.74 -4.91
C MET A 391 -0.87 -13.62 -6.42
N PRO A 392 -0.90 -14.75 -7.17
CA PRO A 392 -0.87 -14.73 -8.62
C PRO A 392 -2.01 -13.88 -9.22
N PRO A 393 -1.78 -13.23 -10.36
CA PRO A 393 -2.84 -12.56 -11.14
C PRO A 393 -4.06 -13.47 -11.32
N ILE A 394 -5.24 -12.87 -11.47
CA ILE A 394 -6.55 -13.54 -11.57
C ILE A 394 -7.03 -14.06 -10.21
N ILE A 395 -6.19 -14.83 -9.48
CA ILE A 395 -6.59 -15.42 -8.19
C ILE A 395 -6.60 -14.34 -7.10
N GLY A 396 -5.58 -13.48 -7.05
CA GLY A 396 -5.47 -12.38 -6.09
C GLY A 396 -6.69 -11.45 -6.12
N PRO A 397 -7.04 -10.84 -7.26
CA PRO A 397 -8.24 -10.01 -7.40
C PRO A 397 -9.54 -10.75 -7.06
N LEU A 398 -9.70 -12.00 -7.49
CA LEU A 398 -10.87 -12.82 -7.18
C LEU A 398 -11.09 -12.94 -5.68
N MET A 399 -10.04 -13.26 -4.93
CA MET A 399 -10.12 -13.45 -3.48
C MET A 399 -10.26 -12.10 -2.75
N ALA A 400 -9.51 -11.08 -3.16
CA ALA A 400 -9.53 -9.77 -2.53
C ALA A 400 -10.89 -9.08 -2.62
N THR A 401 -11.66 -9.35 -3.67
CA THR A 401 -13.00 -8.78 -3.92
C THR A 401 -14.16 -9.61 -3.34
N GLY A 402 -13.86 -10.60 -2.49
CA GLY A 402 -14.88 -11.48 -1.91
C GLY A 402 -15.52 -12.40 -2.93
N TRP A 403 -14.72 -13.03 -3.78
CA TRP A 403 -15.12 -13.96 -4.86
C TRP A 403 -15.88 -13.33 -6.03
N ASP A 404 -15.68 -12.04 -6.28
CA ASP A 404 -16.24 -11.42 -7.47
C ASP A 404 -15.50 -11.90 -8.75
N TRP A 405 -16.11 -12.82 -9.48
CA TRP A 405 -15.55 -13.39 -10.73
C TRP A 405 -15.23 -12.31 -11.78
N ARG A 406 -15.91 -11.15 -11.74
CA ARG A 406 -15.68 -10.03 -12.65
C ARG A 406 -14.29 -9.44 -12.45
N ALA A 407 -13.77 -9.46 -11.22
CA ALA A 407 -12.41 -9.05 -10.92
C ALA A 407 -11.36 -10.00 -11.53
N ALA A 408 -11.63 -11.31 -11.53
CA ALA A 408 -10.78 -12.30 -12.20
C ALA A 408 -10.75 -12.10 -13.72
N VAL A 409 -11.91 -11.86 -14.32
CA VAL A 409 -12.02 -11.56 -15.76
C VAL A 409 -11.30 -10.27 -16.11
N TRP A 410 -11.46 -9.21 -15.27
CA TRP A 410 -10.75 -7.96 -15.49
C TRP A 410 -9.24 -8.15 -15.40
N SER A 411 -8.73 -8.88 -14.42
CA SER A 411 -7.30 -9.17 -14.31
C SER A 411 -6.76 -9.92 -15.54
N ALA A 412 -7.53 -10.86 -16.11
CA ALA A 412 -7.16 -11.49 -17.38
C ALA A 412 -7.13 -10.49 -18.55
N VAL A 413 -8.04 -9.51 -18.58
CA VAL A 413 -8.02 -8.42 -19.57
C VAL A 413 -6.80 -7.52 -19.36
N GLU A 414 -6.45 -7.21 -18.12
CA GLU A 414 -5.25 -6.43 -17.76
C GLU A 414 -3.98 -7.08 -18.29
N LEU A 415 -3.84 -8.41 -18.14
CA LEU A 415 -2.71 -9.17 -18.70
C LEU A 415 -2.61 -8.99 -20.22
N VAL A 416 -3.73 -9.10 -20.93
CA VAL A 416 -3.74 -8.94 -22.39
C VAL A 416 -3.39 -7.51 -22.79
N LEU A 417 -3.99 -6.52 -22.12
CA LEU A 417 -3.74 -5.10 -22.38
C LEU A 417 -2.29 -4.72 -22.12
N ALA A 418 -1.73 -5.11 -20.96
CA ALA A 418 -0.34 -4.85 -20.62
C ALA A 418 0.61 -5.48 -21.65
N GLY A 419 0.36 -6.74 -22.05
CA GLY A 419 1.16 -7.42 -23.07
C GLY A 419 1.13 -6.72 -24.43
N ALA A 420 -0.05 -6.32 -24.88
CA ALA A 420 -0.21 -5.58 -26.13
C ALA A 420 0.51 -4.23 -26.11
N MET A 421 0.50 -3.55 -24.95
CA MET A 421 1.15 -2.25 -24.79
C MET A 421 2.68 -2.37 -24.63
N TYR A 422 3.18 -3.42 -23.96
CA TYR A 422 4.63 -3.67 -23.89
C TYR A 422 5.22 -4.14 -25.21
N TYR A 423 4.46 -4.83 -26.05
CA TYR A 423 4.95 -5.49 -27.26
C TYR A 423 5.77 -4.58 -28.19
N PRO A 424 5.32 -3.36 -28.59
CA PRO A 424 6.08 -2.52 -29.49
C PRO A 424 7.43 -2.07 -28.88
N PHE A 425 7.46 -1.76 -27.59
CA PHE A 425 8.70 -1.35 -26.91
C PHE A 425 9.67 -2.52 -26.75
N PHE A 426 9.13 -3.69 -26.41
CA PHE A 426 9.90 -4.92 -26.34
C PHE A 426 10.56 -5.25 -27.68
N LYS A 427 9.82 -5.12 -28.81
CA LYS A 427 10.38 -5.39 -30.16
C LYS A 427 11.51 -4.42 -30.52
N VAL A 428 11.43 -3.17 -30.12
CA VAL A 428 12.53 -2.20 -30.33
C VAL A 428 13.75 -2.58 -29.48
N ALA A 429 13.54 -2.91 -28.20
CA ALA A 429 14.61 -3.34 -27.31
C ALA A 429 15.25 -4.65 -27.78
N GLU A 430 14.45 -5.64 -28.19
CA GLU A 430 14.91 -6.92 -28.73
C GLU A 430 15.81 -6.74 -29.97
N LYS A 431 15.41 -5.87 -30.89
CA LYS A 431 16.21 -5.57 -32.09
C LYS A 431 17.58 -4.96 -31.72
N GLY A 432 17.59 -4.05 -30.74
CA GLY A 432 18.82 -3.48 -30.21
C GLY A 432 19.75 -4.51 -29.56
N MET A 433 19.18 -5.45 -28.79
CA MET A 433 19.96 -6.51 -28.13
C MET A 433 20.52 -7.51 -29.13
N LEU A 434 19.74 -7.93 -30.12
CA LEU A 434 20.21 -8.81 -31.21
C LEU A 434 21.37 -8.22 -32.00
N ALA A 435 21.39 -6.90 -32.20
CA ALA A 435 22.53 -6.23 -32.84
C ALA A 435 23.80 -6.32 -31.97
N LYS A 436 23.66 -6.16 -30.66
CA LYS A 436 24.79 -6.30 -29.71
C LYS A 436 25.29 -7.75 -29.61
N GLU A 437 24.40 -8.73 -29.58
CA GLU A 437 24.76 -10.16 -29.54
C GLU A 437 25.58 -10.57 -30.79
N LYS A 438 25.26 -10.03 -31.97
CA LYS A 438 26.04 -10.30 -33.17
C LYS A 438 27.45 -9.71 -33.13
N THR A 439 27.60 -8.48 -32.62
CA THR A 439 28.91 -7.82 -32.51
C THR A 439 29.81 -8.42 -31.41
N SER A 440 29.29 -9.22 -30.47
CA SER A 440 30.06 -9.87 -29.42
C SER A 440 30.48 -11.31 -29.79
N THR A 441 30.02 -11.82 -30.93
CA THR A 441 30.37 -13.15 -31.48
C THR A 441 31.41 -13.08 -32.61
N ASP A 442 31.66 -11.87 -33.13
CA ASP A 442 32.74 -11.56 -34.04
C ASP A 442 33.95 -11.01 -33.23
#